data_abef10f06fb2130d22c8a4ab348aab5d
#
_entry.id   abef10f06fb2130d22c8a4ab348aab5d
#
_cell.length_a   1.000
_cell.length_b   1.000
_cell.length_c   1.000
_cell.angle_alpha   90.00
_cell.angle_beta   90.00
_cell.angle_gamma   90.00
#
_symmetry.space_group_name_H-M   'P 1'
#
loop_
_entity.id
_entity.type
_entity.pdbx_description
1 polymer ?
#
loop_
_entity_poly.entity_id
_entity_poly.type
_entity_poly.pdbx_seq_one_letter_code
_entity_poly.pdbx_strand_id
1 'polypeptide(L)'
;MDYCEILIAGYGVSGKAAARLAAFLKKSYRVLDEKEQPELPDALAPWNAADPLPCRFQTAVLSPGIRAGNPLLKQIEAASDRVIGELEFAAENTDCPLIGITGTNGKTTTTELTTVLFQAAGEAAESAGNIGAGLSDGVIAHKNGSVARLIVEISSFQLERAESFPVEVAAVLNLASDHVDRHGSMEEYARVKFVLANSARKAVVLNTNLTREREMFLKTDVPVITFSAYDETADLTLKEGWICWHGKTVFDFRSAALKGKHNAENMMAALALLVAAKGEEMLACPAVLDALKNFAPDHHRAECFLEKNGIRYVDDSKATNPHAVNAALEMFRSADGKKNILLLLGGLDKDMDFKELIPHLASVKKIFLAGECRQKVAAALAGCCDMEDCGDFRSAVRKMCAESMPGDVVLLSPATASMDEFKNYKERGNCFKEIVREMTGA
;
A
#
# COMPACT_ATOMS: atom_id res chain seq x y z
N MET A 1 -14.27 40.66 -6.20
CA MET A 1 -14.42 39.20 -6.47
C MET A 1 -14.62 38.55 -5.13
N ASP A 2 -15.66 37.75 -5.02
CA ASP A 2 -15.84 36.96 -3.80
C ASP A 2 -14.63 36.06 -3.60
N TYR A 3 -14.17 35.96 -2.37
CA TYR A 3 -12.98 35.18 -1.98
C TYR A 3 -13.39 34.07 -1.02
N CYS A 4 -13.02 32.86 -1.30
CA CYS A 4 -13.25 31.70 -0.45
C CYS A 4 -11.89 31.10 -0.02
N GLU A 5 -11.77 30.66 1.23
CA GLU A 5 -10.47 30.16 1.71
C GLU A 5 -10.07 28.86 1.00
N ILE A 6 -10.99 27.89 0.85
CA ILE A 6 -10.64 26.55 0.38
C ILE A 6 -11.55 26.11 -0.77
N LEU A 7 -10.93 25.60 -1.85
CA LEU A 7 -11.58 24.81 -2.87
C LEU A 7 -11.20 23.33 -2.66
N ILE A 8 -12.16 22.43 -2.52
CA ILE A 8 -11.94 20.99 -2.47
C ILE A 8 -12.32 20.41 -3.82
N ALA A 9 -11.33 19.98 -4.60
CA ALA A 9 -11.54 19.42 -5.93
C ALA A 9 -11.50 17.89 -5.91
N GLY A 10 -12.64 17.26 -6.25
CA GLY A 10 -12.93 15.85 -6.12
C GLY A 10 -13.43 15.47 -4.72
N TYR A 11 -14.67 14.99 -4.63
CA TYR A 11 -15.35 14.67 -3.37
C TYR A 11 -15.41 13.17 -3.07
N GLY A 12 -14.30 12.47 -3.36
CA GLY A 12 -14.06 11.09 -2.92
C GLY A 12 -13.64 11.02 -1.44
N VAL A 13 -12.99 9.94 -1.05
CA VAL A 13 -12.55 9.71 0.36
C VAL A 13 -11.69 10.87 0.88
N SER A 14 -10.63 11.25 0.14
CA SER A 14 -9.73 12.35 0.52
C SER A 14 -10.43 13.71 0.54
N GLY A 15 -11.27 14.00 -0.45
CA GLY A 15 -12.01 15.27 -0.51
C GLY A 15 -13.01 15.41 0.64
N LYS A 16 -13.73 14.34 0.98
CA LYS A 16 -14.64 14.31 2.14
C LYS A 16 -13.90 14.51 3.46
N ALA A 17 -12.71 13.93 3.60
CA ALA A 17 -11.87 14.12 4.78
C ALA A 17 -11.38 15.57 4.88
N ALA A 18 -10.89 16.16 3.77
CA ALA A 18 -10.49 17.57 3.72
C ALA A 18 -11.63 18.51 4.06
N ALA A 19 -12.86 18.25 3.58
CA ALA A 19 -14.05 19.03 3.90
C ALA A 19 -14.38 19.02 5.39
N ARG A 20 -14.30 17.82 6.02
CA ARG A 20 -14.51 17.71 7.47
C ARG A 20 -13.47 18.50 8.27
N LEU A 21 -12.20 18.45 7.86
CA LEU A 21 -11.14 19.22 8.50
C LEU A 21 -11.35 20.74 8.30
N ALA A 22 -11.68 21.19 7.08
CA ALA A 22 -11.98 22.57 6.82
C ALA A 22 -13.15 23.08 7.69
N ALA A 23 -14.23 22.31 7.78
CA ALA A 23 -15.37 22.62 8.64
C ALA A 23 -14.98 22.65 10.14
N PHE A 24 -14.18 21.67 10.61
CA PHE A 24 -13.66 21.61 11.98
C PHE A 24 -12.82 22.86 12.32
N LEU A 25 -11.99 23.31 11.37
CA LEU A 25 -11.17 24.54 11.49
C LEU A 25 -11.98 25.83 11.30
N LYS A 26 -13.27 25.74 11.02
CA LYS A 26 -14.17 26.88 10.73
C LYS A 26 -13.72 27.71 9.52
N LYS A 27 -13.07 27.07 8.55
CA LYS A 27 -12.67 27.70 7.29
C LYS A 27 -13.81 27.63 6.28
N SER A 28 -13.98 28.72 5.51
CA SER A 28 -14.92 28.71 4.39
C SER A 28 -14.40 27.79 3.28
N TYR A 29 -15.25 26.92 2.74
CA TYR A 29 -14.85 26.03 1.64
C TYR A 29 -15.98 25.84 0.63
N ARG A 30 -15.60 25.48 -0.59
CA ARG A 30 -16.51 24.98 -1.64
C ARG A 30 -15.98 23.66 -2.17
N VAL A 31 -16.89 22.80 -2.61
CA VAL A 31 -16.58 21.50 -3.21
C VAL A 31 -16.79 21.61 -4.72
N LEU A 32 -15.84 21.07 -5.48
CA LEU A 32 -15.89 20.93 -6.93
C LEU A 32 -15.83 19.44 -7.28
N ASP A 33 -16.82 18.91 -8.00
CA ASP A 33 -16.84 17.51 -8.42
C ASP A 33 -17.53 17.34 -9.78
N GLU A 34 -17.15 16.33 -10.53
CA GLU A 34 -17.77 15.97 -11.82
C GLU A 34 -19.14 15.30 -11.64
N LYS A 35 -19.44 14.79 -10.45
CA LYS A 35 -20.71 14.14 -10.10
C LYS A 35 -21.52 15.02 -9.18
N GLU A 36 -22.84 14.91 -9.29
CA GLU A 36 -23.75 15.55 -8.35
C GLU A 36 -23.45 15.15 -6.90
N GLN A 37 -23.53 16.14 -6.01
CA GLN A 37 -23.32 15.98 -4.57
C GLN A 37 -24.57 16.46 -3.83
N PRO A 38 -25.65 15.64 -3.77
CA PRO A 38 -26.95 16.06 -3.23
C PRO A 38 -26.91 16.51 -1.77
N GLU A 39 -25.92 16.01 -1.01
CA GLU A 39 -25.69 16.40 0.39
C GLU A 39 -25.06 17.80 0.56
N LEU A 40 -24.63 18.42 -0.54
CA LEU A 40 -23.94 19.72 -0.56
C LEU A 40 -24.60 20.65 -1.58
N PRO A 41 -25.66 21.36 -1.21
CA PRO A 41 -26.41 22.21 -2.15
C PRO A 41 -25.60 23.36 -2.76
N ASP A 42 -24.52 23.79 -2.09
CA ASP A 42 -23.59 24.83 -2.57
C ASP A 42 -22.36 24.26 -3.32
N ALA A 43 -22.33 22.95 -3.58
CA ALA A 43 -21.26 22.33 -4.36
C ALA A 43 -21.30 22.80 -5.82
N LEU A 44 -20.11 22.99 -6.40
CA LEU A 44 -19.91 23.18 -7.84
C LEU A 44 -19.93 21.82 -8.53
N ALA A 45 -21.11 21.20 -8.63
CA ALA A 45 -21.31 19.83 -9.12
C ALA A 45 -22.74 19.67 -9.71
N PRO A 46 -22.91 18.98 -10.86
CA PRO A 46 -21.82 18.43 -11.69
C PRO A 46 -21.04 19.58 -12.37
N TRP A 47 -19.71 19.48 -12.32
CA TRP A 47 -18.85 20.49 -12.91
C TRP A 47 -18.60 20.26 -14.40
N ASN A 48 -18.76 21.30 -15.22
CA ASN A 48 -18.35 21.31 -16.61
C ASN A 48 -17.09 22.16 -16.79
N ALA A 49 -16.05 21.60 -17.41
CA ALA A 49 -14.79 22.32 -17.65
C ALA A 49 -14.93 23.61 -18.51
N ALA A 50 -16.07 23.82 -19.16
CA ALA A 50 -16.38 25.07 -19.89
C ALA A 50 -16.84 26.22 -18.96
N ASP A 51 -17.25 25.91 -17.71
CA ASP A 51 -17.79 26.93 -16.79
C ASP A 51 -16.64 27.57 -16.00
N PRO A 52 -16.59 28.89 -15.83
CA PRO A 52 -15.60 29.56 -15.01
C PRO A 52 -15.85 29.29 -13.52
N LEU A 53 -14.79 29.22 -12.73
CA LEU A 53 -14.93 29.16 -11.27
C LEU A 53 -15.51 30.49 -10.74
N PRO A 54 -16.46 30.44 -9.78
CA PRO A 54 -17.26 31.63 -9.41
C PRO A 54 -16.50 32.66 -8.59
N CYS A 55 -15.36 32.29 -7.99
CA CYS A 55 -14.55 33.15 -7.12
C CYS A 55 -13.08 32.70 -7.14
N ARG A 56 -12.22 33.47 -6.46
CA ARG A 56 -10.84 33.06 -6.17
C ARG A 56 -10.77 32.29 -4.85
N PHE A 57 -9.76 31.40 -4.75
CA PHE A 57 -9.51 30.58 -3.57
C PHE A 57 -8.09 30.80 -3.07
N GLN A 58 -7.90 30.80 -1.75
CA GLN A 58 -6.57 30.86 -1.15
C GLN A 58 -5.83 29.52 -1.40
N THR A 59 -6.52 28.40 -1.17
CA THR A 59 -5.95 27.08 -1.34
C THR A 59 -6.93 26.15 -2.04
N ALA A 60 -6.48 25.46 -3.08
CA ALA A 60 -7.19 24.33 -3.63
C ALA A 60 -6.59 23.02 -3.12
N VAL A 61 -7.44 22.17 -2.55
CA VAL A 61 -7.09 20.82 -2.07
C VAL A 61 -7.56 19.80 -3.08
N LEU A 62 -6.63 19.14 -3.76
CA LEU A 62 -6.91 18.19 -4.83
C LEU A 62 -7.02 16.74 -4.34
N SER A 63 -8.01 16.04 -4.86
CA SER A 63 -8.05 14.58 -4.77
C SER A 63 -6.93 13.94 -5.61
N PRO A 64 -6.27 12.87 -5.12
CA PRO A 64 -5.21 12.16 -5.86
C PRO A 64 -5.67 11.58 -7.22
N GLY A 65 -6.98 11.42 -7.42
CA GLY A 65 -7.58 10.98 -8.67
C GLY A 65 -7.46 11.99 -9.83
N ILE A 66 -7.30 13.28 -9.53
CA ILE A 66 -7.17 14.33 -10.57
C ILE A 66 -5.75 14.29 -11.12
N ARG A 67 -5.62 13.82 -12.39
CA ARG A 67 -4.32 13.68 -13.07
C ARG A 67 -3.80 15.04 -13.57
N ALA A 68 -2.49 15.15 -13.74
CA ALA A 68 -1.82 16.37 -14.23
C ALA A 68 -2.36 16.88 -15.59
N GLY A 69 -2.82 15.97 -16.47
CA GLY A 69 -3.42 16.32 -17.77
C GLY A 69 -4.91 16.68 -17.74
N ASN A 70 -5.56 16.70 -16.58
CA ASN A 70 -6.98 17.04 -16.50
C ASN A 70 -7.20 18.52 -16.85
N PRO A 71 -8.07 18.89 -17.83
CA PRO A 71 -8.34 20.27 -18.21
C PRO A 71 -8.80 21.17 -17.04
N LEU A 72 -9.52 20.59 -16.07
CA LEU A 72 -9.98 21.27 -14.87
C LEU A 72 -8.83 21.81 -14.02
N LEU A 73 -7.67 21.13 -14.01
CA LEU A 73 -6.52 21.54 -13.22
C LEU A 73 -6.04 22.94 -13.56
N LYS A 74 -5.97 23.31 -14.84
CA LYS A 74 -5.58 24.65 -15.29
C LYS A 74 -6.50 25.74 -14.77
N GLN A 75 -7.80 25.45 -14.67
CA GLN A 75 -8.77 26.40 -14.13
C GLN A 75 -8.61 26.55 -12.61
N ILE A 76 -8.37 25.43 -11.90
CA ILE A 76 -8.12 25.45 -10.47
C ILE A 76 -6.83 26.24 -10.17
N GLU A 77 -5.75 26.01 -10.91
CA GLU A 77 -4.48 26.72 -10.79
C GLU A 77 -4.64 28.23 -11.06
N ALA A 78 -5.44 28.61 -12.06
CA ALA A 78 -5.71 30.01 -12.38
C ALA A 78 -6.58 30.73 -11.33
N ALA A 79 -7.45 30.00 -10.64
CA ALA A 79 -8.39 30.53 -9.66
C ALA A 79 -7.89 30.42 -8.22
N SER A 80 -6.76 29.79 -7.95
CA SER A 80 -6.24 29.54 -6.61
C SER A 80 -4.83 30.11 -6.45
N ASP A 81 -4.54 30.64 -5.27
CA ASP A 81 -3.20 31.15 -4.96
C ASP A 81 -2.21 30.00 -4.71
N ARG A 82 -2.74 28.84 -4.26
CA ARG A 82 -1.96 27.62 -3.99
C ARG A 82 -2.79 26.37 -4.29
N VAL A 83 -2.13 25.31 -4.78
CA VAL A 83 -2.77 24.01 -5.08
C VAL A 83 -1.97 22.90 -4.41
N ILE A 84 -2.61 22.17 -3.49
CA ILE A 84 -1.97 21.12 -2.66
C ILE A 84 -2.81 19.84 -2.64
N GLY A 85 -2.24 18.75 -2.12
CA GLY A 85 -2.97 17.53 -1.82
C GLY A 85 -3.61 17.53 -0.43
N GLU A 86 -4.51 16.56 -0.17
CA GLU A 86 -5.15 16.39 1.15
C GLU A 86 -4.13 16.12 2.26
N LEU A 87 -3.07 15.34 1.98
CA LEU A 87 -2.01 15.05 2.95
C LEU A 87 -1.31 16.33 3.42
N GLU A 88 -0.93 17.21 2.48
CA GLU A 88 -0.25 18.46 2.79
C GLU A 88 -1.19 19.41 3.56
N PHE A 89 -2.44 19.52 3.11
CA PHE A 89 -3.46 20.28 3.83
C PHE A 89 -3.64 19.82 5.28
N ALA A 90 -3.69 18.50 5.51
CA ALA A 90 -3.80 17.94 6.85
C ALA A 90 -2.54 18.18 7.68
N ALA A 91 -1.35 17.94 7.12
CA ALA A 91 -0.07 18.10 7.81
C ALA A 91 0.20 19.55 8.26
N GLU A 92 -0.22 20.54 7.45
CA GLU A 92 -0.11 21.95 7.82
C GLU A 92 -1.04 22.38 8.96
N ASN A 93 -2.09 21.60 9.21
CA ASN A 93 -3.09 21.92 10.22
C ASN A 93 -2.98 21.05 11.48
N THR A 94 -1.81 20.43 11.71
CA THR A 94 -1.57 19.59 12.90
C THR A 94 -0.17 19.76 13.47
N ASP A 95 -0.07 19.55 14.76
CA ASP A 95 1.18 19.36 15.53
C ASP A 95 1.38 17.89 15.94
N CYS A 96 0.47 17.00 15.52
CA CYS A 96 0.59 15.56 15.75
C CYS A 96 1.88 15.01 15.15
N PRO A 97 2.69 14.25 15.91
CA PRO A 97 3.82 13.52 15.33
C PRO A 97 3.36 12.53 14.27
N LEU A 98 3.92 12.64 13.06
CA LEU A 98 3.59 11.80 11.92
C LEU A 98 4.73 10.83 11.61
N ILE A 99 4.41 9.55 11.40
CA ILE A 99 5.31 8.55 10.82
C ILE A 99 4.83 8.28 9.39
N GLY A 100 5.65 8.59 8.39
CA GLY A 100 5.28 8.42 6.98
C GLY A 100 5.84 7.12 6.39
N ILE A 101 5.01 6.33 5.71
CA ILE A 101 5.39 5.05 5.12
C ILE A 101 4.98 5.00 3.66
N THR A 102 5.96 4.81 2.77
CA THR A 102 5.74 4.60 1.33
C THR A 102 6.55 3.41 0.81
N GLY A 103 6.30 3.02 -0.42
CA GLY A 103 6.93 1.90 -1.12
C GLY A 103 6.01 1.37 -2.20
N THR A 104 6.45 0.42 -3.00
CA THR A 104 5.55 -0.28 -3.93
C THR A 104 4.70 -1.28 -3.16
N ASN A 105 5.32 -2.17 -2.39
CA ASN A 105 4.66 -3.23 -1.63
C ASN A 105 4.93 -3.10 -0.11
N GLY A 106 4.13 -3.78 0.70
CA GLY A 106 4.31 -3.83 2.16
C GLY A 106 3.76 -2.63 2.94
N LYS A 107 3.39 -1.53 2.29
CA LYS A 107 2.92 -0.30 2.95
C LYS A 107 1.87 -0.56 4.03
N THR A 108 0.77 -1.18 3.68
CA THR A 108 -0.36 -1.41 4.61
C THR A 108 0.06 -2.28 5.79
N THR A 109 0.72 -3.41 5.52
CA THR A 109 1.21 -4.31 6.59
C THR A 109 2.17 -3.58 7.52
N THR A 110 3.12 -2.81 6.98
CA THR A 110 4.06 -2.04 7.79
C THR A 110 3.35 -0.94 8.58
N THR A 111 2.38 -0.24 7.99
CA THR A 111 1.61 0.81 8.67
C THR A 111 0.78 0.25 9.81
N GLU A 112 0.03 -0.82 9.58
CA GLU A 112 -0.77 -1.49 10.60
C GLU A 112 0.11 -2.05 11.73
N LEU A 113 1.21 -2.74 11.39
CA LEU A 113 2.14 -3.26 12.37
C LEU A 113 2.80 -2.12 13.16
N THR A 114 3.27 -1.06 12.51
CA THR A 114 3.84 0.12 13.18
C THR A 114 2.83 0.70 14.18
N THR A 115 1.56 0.84 13.78
CA THR A 115 0.49 1.34 14.66
C THR A 115 0.36 0.45 15.91
N VAL A 116 0.30 -0.87 15.73
CA VAL A 116 0.23 -1.83 16.84
C VAL A 116 1.47 -1.77 17.74
N LEU A 117 2.67 -1.59 17.18
CA LEU A 117 3.90 -1.47 17.98
C LEU A 117 3.91 -0.18 18.82
N PHE A 118 3.46 0.96 18.28
CA PHE A 118 3.34 2.19 19.07
C PHE A 118 2.29 2.06 20.18
N GLN A 119 1.17 1.40 19.90
CA GLN A 119 0.14 1.09 20.91
C GLN A 119 0.69 0.17 22.02
N ALA A 120 1.45 -0.88 21.63
CA ALA A 120 2.13 -1.76 22.58
C ALA A 120 3.20 -1.02 23.41
N ALA A 121 3.81 0.02 22.86
CA ALA A 121 4.71 0.93 23.57
C ALA A 121 3.99 2.00 24.41
N GLY A 122 2.65 1.89 24.60
CA GLY A 122 1.84 2.74 25.47
C GLY A 122 1.44 4.09 24.86
N GLU A 123 1.49 4.26 23.53
CA GLU A 123 1.12 5.51 22.84
C GLU A 123 -0.20 5.33 22.08
N ALA A 124 -1.12 6.29 22.18
CA ALA A 124 -2.38 6.28 21.42
C ALA A 124 -2.09 6.59 19.94
N ALA A 125 -1.74 5.56 19.16
CA ALA A 125 -1.43 5.66 17.74
C ALA A 125 -2.58 5.16 16.87
N GLU A 126 -2.80 5.82 15.74
CA GLU A 126 -3.76 5.41 14.71
C GLU A 126 -3.15 5.45 13.31
N SER A 127 -3.60 4.56 12.43
CA SER A 127 -3.26 4.56 11.02
C SER A 127 -4.16 5.51 10.23
N ALA A 128 -3.57 6.20 9.25
CA ALA A 128 -4.29 7.14 8.38
C ALA A 128 -3.69 7.18 6.96
N GLY A 129 -4.32 7.95 6.07
CA GLY A 129 -3.81 8.24 4.73
C GLY A 129 -4.42 7.36 3.64
N ASN A 130 -3.61 6.56 2.96
CA ASN A 130 -4.07 5.68 1.86
C ASN A 130 -4.83 4.43 2.36
N ILE A 131 -4.89 4.22 3.66
CA ILE A 131 -5.67 3.17 4.34
C ILE A 131 -6.55 3.78 5.42
N GLY A 132 -7.66 3.13 5.72
CA GLY A 132 -8.58 3.59 6.76
C GLY A 132 -9.19 4.96 6.46
N ALA A 133 -9.04 5.87 7.41
CA ALA A 133 -9.49 7.26 7.30
C ALA A 133 -8.45 8.15 6.58
N GLY A 134 -8.89 9.23 5.96
CA GLY A 134 -7.96 10.24 5.42
C GLY A 134 -7.13 10.87 6.55
N LEU A 135 -5.95 11.43 6.22
CA LEU A 135 -5.09 12.07 7.21
C LEU A 135 -5.83 13.22 7.92
N SER A 136 -6.66 13.95 7.20
CA SER A 136 -7.52 15.02 7.76
C SER A 136 -8.42 14.54 8.89
N ASP A 137 -8.97 13.32 8.81
CA ASP A 137 -9.78 12.74 9.89
C ASP A 137 -8.91 12.39 11.12
N GLY A 138 -7.71 11.86 10.89
CA GLY A 138 -6.73 11.61 11.95
C GLY A 138 -6.32 12.89 12.68
N VAL A 139 -6.15 13.99 11.94
CA VAL A 139 -5.88 15.32 12.51
C VAL A 139 -7.03 15.80 13.40
N ILE A 140 -8.28 15.60 12.98
CA ILE A 140 -9.45 15.91 13.82
C ILE A 140 -9.43 15.06 15.10
N ALA A 141 -9.14 13.75 14.99
CA ALA A 141 -9.04 12.85 16.13
C ALA A 141 -7.94 13.30 17.12
N HIS A 142 -6.77 13.70 16.60
CA HIS A 142 -5.69 14.26 17.42
C HIS A 142 -6.13 15.53 18.15
N LYS A 143 -6.72 16.50 17.44
CA LYS A 143 -7.19 17.75 18.03
C LYS A 143 -8.29 17.55 19.08
N ASN A 144 -9.03 16.45 19.01
CA ASN A 144 -10.01 16.04 20.01
C ASN A 144 -9.36 15.26 21.19
N GLY A 145 -8.05 15.02 21.17
CA GLY A 145 -7.29 14.35 22.24
C GLY A 145 -7.38 12.84 22.23
N SER A 146 -7.96 12.20 21.21
CA SER A 146 -8.08 10.74 21.14
C SER A 146 -6.84 10.05 20.54
N VAL A 147 -6.01 10.78 19.79
CA VAL A 147 -4.81 10.26 19.12
C VAL A 147 -3.59 11.08 19.49
N ALA A 148 -2.49 10.41 19.84
CA ALA A 148 -1.21 11.04 20.16
C ALA A 148 -0.21 11.00 18.99
N ARG A 149 -0.37 10.05 18.05
CA ARG A 149 0.50 9.84 16.90
C ARG A 149 -0.28 9.28 15.72
N LEU A 150 0.06 9.71 14.51
CA LEU A 150 -0.50 9.19 13.27
C LEU A 150 0.58 8.44 12.47
N ILE A 151 0.25 7.20 12.09
CA ILE A 151 1.05 6.35 11.22
C ILE A 151 0.41 6.42 9.83
N VAL A 152 1.10 7.06 8.89
CA VAL A 152 0.50 7.48 7.62
C VAL A 152 0.99 6.62 6.47
N GLU A 153 0.10 5.81 5.89
CA GLU A 153 0.37 5.16 4.61
C GLU A 153 0.25 6.17 3.48
N ILE A 154 1.28 6.25 2.62
CA ILE A 154 1.35 7.26 1.57
C ILE A 154 1.61 6.58 0.21
N SER A 155 0.69 6.80 -0.74
CA SER A 155 0.86 6.39 -2.13
C SER A 155 1.74 7.39 -2.90
N SER A 156 2.31 6.96 -4.05
CA SER A 156 3.02 7.88 -4.94
C SER A 156 2.11 8.99 -5.49
N PHE A 157 0.84 8.69 -5.74
CA PHE A 157 -0.12 9.67 -6.25
C PHE A 157 -0.37 10.82 -5.28
N GLN A 158 -0.33 10.55 -3.98
CA GLN A 158 -0.45 11.58 -2.95
C GLN A 158 0.82 12.43 -2.82
N LEU A 159 2.00 11.88 -3.17
CA LEU A 159 3.29 12.59 -3.14
C LEU A 159 3.59 13.38 -4.42
N GLU A 160 2.89 13.13 -5.53
CA GLU A 160 3.15 13.83 -6.82
C GLU A 160 3.12 15.35 -6.70
N ARG A 161 2.31 15.88 -5.79
CA ARG A 161 2.11 17.33 -5.60
C ARG A 161 2.56 17.83 -4.24
N ALA A 162 3.10 16.96 -3.40
CA ALA A 162 3.62 17.38 -2.12
C ALA A 162 4.98 18.05 -2.32
N GLU A 163 5.07 19.35 -2.07
CA GLU A 163 6.34 20.07 -2.02
C GLU A 163 7.09 19.73 -0.73
N SER A 164 6.37 19.60 0.37
CA SER A 164 6.87 19.12 1.65
C SER A 164 5.77 18.38 2.41
N PHE A 165 6.11 17.25 2.99
CA PHE A 165 5.23 16.54 3.89
C PHE A 165 5.99 16.21 5.19
N PRO A 166 6.05 17.16 6.13
CA PRO A 166 6.89 17.03 7.31
C PRO A 166 6.42 15.87 8.19
N VAL A 167 7.29 14.87 8.33
CA VAL A 167 7.11 13.71 9.20
C VAL A 167 8.25 13.63 10.22
N GLU A 168 8.02 13.03 11.37
CA GLU A 168 9.07 12.76 12.35
C GLU A 168 10.05 11.73 11.78
N VAL A 169 9.54 10.60 11.30
CA VAL A 169 10.32 9.53 10.67
C VAL A 169 9.63 9.11 9.37
N ALA A 170 10.41 8.86 8.33
CA ALA A 170 9.94 8.37 7.04
C ALA A 170 10.46 6.96 6.74
N ALA A 171 9.67 6.13 6.08
CA ALA A 171 10.14 4.87 5.50
C ALA A 171 9.87 4.79 4.00
N VAL A 172 10.87 4.33 3.22
CA VAL A 172 10.71 3.86 1.84
C VAL A 172 11.04 2.37 1.82
N LEU A 173 10.01 1.53 1.67
CA LEU A 173 10.13 0.10 1.88
C LEU A 173 10.82 -0.63 0.72
N ASN A 174 10.41 -0.32 -0.49
CA ASN A 174 10.91 -0.93 -1.72
C ASN A 174 10.39 -0.18 -2.95
N LEU A 175 11.04 -0.46 -4.10
CA LEU A 175 10.60 -0.01 -5.41
C LEU A 175 10.53 -1.23 -6.34
N ALA A 176 9.42 -1.37 -7.04
CA ALA A 176 9.20 -2.33 -8.10
C ALA A 176 8.33 -1.69 -9.17
N SER A 177 8.30 -2.26 -10.37
CA SER A 177 7.49 -1.74 -11.47
C SER A 177 6.00 -1.70 -11.07
N ASP A 178 5.45 -0.51 -10.98
CA ASP A 178 4.02 -0.25 -10.73
C ASP A 178 3.72 1.19 -11.17
N HIS A 179 2.54 1.42 -11.75
CA HIS A 179 2.06 2.76 -12.13
C HIS A 179 3.00 3.56 -13.07
N VAL A 180 3.81 2.88 -13.89
CA VAL A 180 4.72 3.55 -14.84
C VAL A 180 3.94 4.34 -15.89
N ASP A 181 2.72 3.87 -16.26
CA ASP A 181 1.76 4.58 -17.10
C ASP A 181 1.43 6.00 -16.60
N ARG A 182 1.46 6.22 -15.29
CA ARG A 182 1.19 7.51 -14.67
C ARG A 182 2.44 8.37 -14.48
N HIS A 183 3.52 7.77 -13.98
CA HIS A 183 4.76 8.49 -13.64
C HIS A 183 5.70 8.68 -14.84
N GLY A 184 5.48 7.94 -15.94
CA GLY A 184 6.29 7.99 -17.15
C GLY A 184 7.59 7.19 -17.07
N SER A 185 8.20 7.03 -15.90
CA SER A 185 9.41 6.23 -15.70
C SER A 185 9.55 5.73 -14.27
N MET A 186 10.36 4.65 -14.08
CA MET A 186 10.73 4.17 -12.74
C MET A 186 11.57 5.19 -11.95
N GLU A 187 12.37 5.99 -12.64
CA GLU A 187 13.17 7.04 -12.02
C GLU A 187 12.28 8.14 -11.42
N GLU A 188 11.28 8.60 -12.16
CA GLU A 188 10.31 9.57 -11.65
C GLU A 188 9.45 8.99 -10.52
N TYR A 189 9.04 7.73 -10.64
CA TYR A 189 8.35 7.02 -9.56
C TYR A 189 9.17 6.95 -8.28
N ALA A 190 10.47 6.66 -8.38
CA ALA A 190 11.40 6.69 -7.26
C ALA A 190 11.55 8.10 -6.68
N ARG A 191 11.80 9.10 -7.54
CA ARG A 191 11.95 10.52 -7.15
C ARG A 191 10.76 10.99 -6.31
N VAL A 192 9.55 10.69 -6.75
CA VAL A 192 8.30 11.07 -6.04
C VAL A 192 8.25 10.44 -4.65
N LYS A 193 8.63 9.16 -4.49
CA LYS A 193 8.62 8.52 -3.15
C LYS A 193 9.69 9.10 -2.22
N PHE A 194 10.84 9.52 -2.76
CA PHE A 194 11.90 10.12 -1.97
C PHE A 194 11.56 11.55 -1.49
N VAL A 195 10.50 12.19 -1.99
CA VAL A 195 9.96 13.42 -1.39
C VAL A 195 9.61 13.19 0.08
N LEU A 196 9.00 12.03 0.41
CA LEU A 196 8.72 11.68 1.80
C LEU A 196 9.99 11.52 2.64
N ALA A 197 10.99 10.80 2.14
CA ALA A 197 12.27 10.61 2.84
C ALA A 197 12.96 11.95 3.13
N ASN A 198 12.96 12.86 2.16
CA ASN A 198 13.55 14.20 2.30
C ASN A 198 12.77 15.13 3.25
N SER A 199 11.53 14.76 3.60
CA SER A 199 10.69 15.52 4.53
C SER A 199 10.82 15.03 5.98
N ALA A 200 11.60 13.98 6.25
CA ALA A 200 11.85 13.44 7.58
C ALA A 200 12.70 14.41 8.43
N ARG A 201 12.29 14.59 9.69
CA ARG A 201 12.96 15.50 10.63
C ARG A 201 13.90 14.80 11.60
N LYS A 202 13.72 13.49 11.85
CA LYS A 202 14.46 12.74 12.87
C LYS A 202 15.26 11.58 12.28
N ALA A 203 14.67 10.79 11.41
CA ALA A 203 15.36 9.68 10.73
C ALA A 203 14.63 9.23 9.46
N VAL A 204 15.37 8.54 8.58
CA VAL A 204 14.83 7.84 7.41
C VAL A 204 15.09 6.35 7.55
N VAL A 205 14.10 5.52 7.27
CA VAL A 205 14.18 4.05 7.26
C VAL A 205 14.16 3.56 5.80
N LEU A 206 15.22 2.87 5.37
CA LEU A 206 15.38 2.43 3.98
C LEU A 206 15.76 0.95 3.89
N ASN A 207 15.21 0.25 2.90
CA ASN A 207 15.74 -1.04 2.50
C ASN A 207 17.08 -0.88 1.78
N THR A 208 18.05 -1.75 2.03
CA THR A 208 19.37 -1.68 1.37
C THR A 208 19.33 -1.89 -0.13
N ASN A 209 18.26 -2.50 -0.67
CA ASN A 209 18.07 -2.63 -2.12
C ASN A 209 17.82 -1.28 -2.84
N LEU A 210 17.64 -0.19 -2.10
CA LEU A 210 17.43 1.17 -2.60
C LEU A 210 18.73 2.01 -2.62
N THR A 211 19.91 1.39 -2.60
CA THR A 211 21.21 2.11 -2.54
C THR A 211 21.36 3.11 -3.68
N ARG A 212 21.05 2.72 -4.92
CA ARG A 212 21.11 3.60 -6.10
C ARG A 212 20.19 4.80 -5.97
N GLU A 213 18.92 4.57 -5.62
CA GLU A 213 17.90 5.61 -5.48
C GLU A 213 18.22 6.54 -4.29
N ARG A 214 18.78 5.98 -3.21
CA ARG A 214 19.31 6.74 -2.08
C ARG A 214 20.38 7.73 -2.53
N GLU A 215 21.36 7.28 -3.30
CA GLU A 215 22.45 8.15 -3.81
C GLU A 215 21.89 9.24 -4.75
N MET A 216 20.90 8.93 -5.56
CA MET A 216 20.32 9.87 -6.53
C MET A 216 19.38 10.90 -5.90
N PHE A 217 18.53 10.49 -4.95
CA PHE A 217 17.37 11.27 -4.53
C PHE A 217 17.34 11.66 -3.06
N LEU A 218 18.10 11.02 -2.17
CA LEU A 218 18.12 11.40 -0.75
C LEU A 218 18.97 12.65 -0.56
N LYS A 219 18.36 13.71 0.00
CA LYS A 219 18.96 15.04 0.18
C LYS A 219 18.89 15.53 1.62
N THR A 220 18.61 14.64 2.57
CA THR A 220 18.50 14.99 3.99
C THR A 220 19.75 14.53 4.76
N ASP A 221 20.10 15.27 5.80
CA ASP A 221 21.22 14.97 6.71
C ASP A 221 20.79 14.16 7.95
N VAL A 222 19.49 13.80 8.07
CA VAL A 222 19.05 13.00 9.21
C VAL A 222 19.60 11.57 9.12
N PRO A 223 19.77 10.88 10.27
CA PRO A 223 20.23 9.49 10.29
C PRO A 223 19.39 8.58 9.41
N VAL A 224 20.05 7.64 8.75
CA VAL A 224 19.40 6.59 7.96
C VAL A 224 19.56 5.26 8.69
N ILE A 225 18.44 4.61 8.99
CA ILE A 225 18.38 3.24 9.51
C ILE A 225 18.05 2.31 8.35
N THR A 226 18.87 1.31 8.12
CA THR A 226 18.72 0.36 7.02
C THR A 226 18.15 -0.97 7.50
N PHE A 227 17.43 -1.65 6.62
CA PHE A 227 16.94 -3.00 6.88
C PHE A 227 17.02 -3.88 5.62
N SER A 228 17.22 -5.18 5.80
CA SER A 228 17.13 -6.18 4.73
C SER A 228 17.03 -7.60 5.27
N ALA A 229 16.24 -8.44 4.58
CA ALA A 229 16.22 -9.88 4.80
C ALA A 229 17.26 -10.63 3.93
N TYR A 230 18.04 -9.90 3.12
CA TYR A 230 18.95 -10.46 2.12
C TYR A 230 20.39 -9.91 2.22
N ASP A 231 20.57 -8.81 2.93
CA ASP A 231 21.86 -8.12 3.09
C ASP A 231 22.21 -8.02 4.58
N GLU A 232 23.27 -8.70 4.97
CA GLU A 232 23.74 -8.76 6.37
C GLU A 232 24.45 -7.48 6.82
N THR A 233 24.67 -6.49 5.93
CA THR A 233 25.30 -5.20 6.27
C THR A 233 24.30 -4.17 6.76
N ALA A 234 23.00 -4.43 6.65
CA ALA A 234 21.95 -3.56 7.16
C ALA A 234 21.97 -3.47 8.70
N ASP A 235 21.42 -2.38 9.26
CA ASP A 235 21.27 -2.19 10.70
C ASP A 235 20.30 -3.23 11.29
N LEU A 236 19.21 -3.52 10.58
CA LEU A 236 18.28 -4.62 10.87
C LEU A 236 18.39 -5.71 9.81
N THR A 237 18.68 -6.93 10.23
CA THR A 237 18.91 -8.09 9.35
C THR A 237 18.09 -9.30 9.76
N LEU A 238 17.82 -10.20 8.80
CA LEU A 238 17.27 -11.53 9.07
C LEU A 238 18.38 -12.58 8.95
N LYS A 239 18.83 -13.16 10.07
CA LYS A 239 19.86 -14.19 10.09
C LYS A 239 19.34 -15.46 10.76
N GLU A 240 19.37 -16.59 10.05
CA GLU A 240 18.94 -17.90 10.56
C GLU A 240 17.54 -17.88 11.23
N GLY A 241 16.63 -17.05 10.74
CA GLY A 241 15.28 -16.88 11.29
C GLY A 241 15.19 -15.89 12.45
N TRP A 242 16.27 -15.23 12.82
CA TRP A 242 16.29 -14.17 13.83
C TRP A 242 16.35 -12.77 13.19
N ILE A 243 15.52 -11.86 13.65
CA ILE A 243 15.70 -10.43 13.39
C ILE A 243 16.78 -9.95 14.36
N CYS A 244 17.83 -9.33 13.79
CA CYS A 244 18.98 -8.82 14.52
C CYS A 244 19.11 -7.30 14.33
N TRP A 245 19.48 -6.58 15.38
CA TRP A 245 19.84 -5.17 15.40
C TRP A 245 21.36 -5.04 15.60
N HIS A 246 22.10 -4.51 14.61
CA HIS A 246 23.56 -4.43 14.63
C HIS A 246 24.23 -5.75 15.06
N GLY A 247 23.73 -6.87 14.49
CA GLY A 247 24.22 -8.22 14.77
C GLY A 247 23.76 -8.87 16.08
N LYS A 248 23.03 -8.13 16.94
CA LYS A 248 22.44 -8.68 18.17
C LYS A 248 21.02 -9.19 17.92
N THR A 249 20.71 -10.40 18.36
CA THR A 249 19.37 -10.97 18.23
C THR A 249 18.34 -10.18 19.01
N VAL A 250 17.22 -9.83 18.37
CA VAL A 250 16.09 -9.09 18.93
C VAL A 250 14.85 -9.96 19.00
N PHE A 251 14.51 -10.65 17.91
CA PHE A 251 13.24 -11.37 17.80
C PHE A 251 13.36 -12.63 16.95
N ASP A 252 12.80 -13.77 17.42
CA ASP A 252 12.69 -14.99 16.64
C ASP A 252 11.52 -14.89 15.65
N PHE A 253 11.82 -14.55 14.40
CA PHE A 253 10.82 -14.42 13.34
C PHE A 253 10.06 -15.72 13.06
N ARG A 254 10.63 -16.88 13.34
CA ARG A 254 9.96 -18.19 13.17
C ARG A 254 8.75 -18.33 14.10
N SER A 255 8.77 -17.62 15.24
CA SER A 255 7.66 -17.59 16.21
C SER A 255 6.53 -16.63 15.80
N ALA A 256 6.75 -15.72 14.85
CA ALA A 256 5.75 -14.76 14.40
C ALA A 256 4.60 -15.46 13.64
N ALA A 257 3.41 -14.88 13.71
CA ALA A 257 2.28 -15.29 12.86
C ALA A 257 2.54 -14.95 11.38
N LEU A 258 3.14 -13.81 11.09
CA LEU A 258 3.63 -13.43 9.76
C LEU A 258 4.74 -14.35 9.28
N LYS A 259 4.70 -14.77 8.02
CA LYS A 259 5.69 -15.64 7.39
C LYS A 259 6.26 -15.01 6.11
N GLY A 260 7.40 -15.51 5.65
CA GLY A 260 8.06 -15.06 4.43
C GLY A 260 9.02 -13.88 4.64
N LYS A 261 10.10 -13.83 3.85
CA LYS A 261 11.16 -12.82 3.99
C LYS A 261 10.66 -11.38 3.78
N HIS A 262 9.72 -11.19 2.85
CA HIS A 262 9.09 -9.88 2.63
C HIS A 262 8.34 -9.37 3.87
N ASN A 263 7.73 -10.27 4.67
CA ASN A 263 7.11 -9.90 5.93
C ASN A 263 8.14 -9.69 7.06
N ALA A 264 9.27 -10.40 7.03
CA ALA A 264 10.40 -10.06 7.89
C ALA A 264 10.91 -8.63 7.61
N GLU A 265 10.98 -8.22 6.33
CA GLU A 265 11.32 -6.84 5.95
C GLU A 265 10.28 -5.82 6.43
N ASN A 266 8.98 -6.10 6.28
CA ASN A 266 7.92 -5.26 6.83
C ASN A 266 8.04 -5.11 8.36
N MET A 267 8.37 -6.19 9.05
CA MET A 267 8.55 -6.22 10.50
C MET A 267 9.79 -5.44 10.94
N MET A 268 10.90 -5.60 10.23
CA MET A 268 12.14 -4.84 10.46
C MET A 268 11.93 -3.34 10.21
N ALA A 269 11.21 -2.97 9.15
CA ALA A 269 10.86 -1.57 8.87
C ALA A 269 10.01 -0.97 9.99
N ALA A 270 8.99 -1.69 10.48
CA ALA A 270 8.14 -1.23 11.59
C ALA A 270 8.92 -1.06 12.89
N LEU A 271 9.84 -2.00 13.21
CA LEU A 271 10.76 -1.88 14.35
C LEU A 271 11.70 -0.69 14.19
N ALA A 272 12.30 -0.50 13.01
CA ALA A 272 13.18 0.64 12.74
C ALA A 272 12.46 1.98 12.94
N LEU A 273 11.19 2.09 12.48
CA LEU A 273 10.35 3.28 12.70
C LEU A 273 10.09 3.53 14.19
N LEU A 274 9.80 2.49 14.95
CA LEU A 274 9.60 2.60 16.41
C LEU A 274 10.89 3.02 17.11
N VAL A 275 12.02 2.38 16.80
CA VAL A 275 13.35 2.70 17.36
C VAL A 275 13.73 4.14 17.02
N ALA A 276 13.58 4.57 15.77
CA ALA A 276 13.88 5.93 15.36
C ALA A 276 13.06 6.99 16.11
N ALA A 277 11.81 6.69 16.43
CA ALA A 277 10.93 7.62 17.15
C ALA A 277 11.13 7.59 18.66
N LYS A 278 11.32 6.41 19.27
CA LYS A 278 11.24 6.21 20.73
C LYS A 278 12.54 5.72 21.38
N GLY A 279 13.51 5.21 20.61
CA GLY A 279 14.80 4.72 21.12
C GLY A 279 14.95 3.19 21.06
N GLU A 280 16.20 2.73 21.19
CA GLU A 280 16.58 1.30 21.08
C GLU A 280 16.03 0.43 22.20
N GLU A 281 15.66 1.00 23.35
CA GLU A 281 15.03 0.29 24.46
C GLU A 281 13.75 -0.42 24.06
N MET A 282 13.09 0.02 22.97
CA MET A 282 11.90 -0.62 22.44
C MET A 282 12.17 -2.03 21.90
N LEU A 283 13.40 -2.33 21.48
CA LEU A 283 13.82 -3.66 21.03
C LEU A 283 13.79 -4.73 22.14
N ALA A 284 13.83 -4.32 23.40
CA ALA A 284 13.73 -5.21 24.56
C ALA A 284 12.38 -5.10 25.28
N CYS A 285 11.43 -4.30 24.76
CA CYS A 285 10.12 -4.11 25.38
C CYS A 285 9.24 -5.36 25.20
N PRO A 286 8.84 -6.06 26.28
CA PRO A 286 8.08 -7.31 26.17
C PRO A 286 6.75 -7.14 25.40
N ALA A 287 6.04 -6.04 25.61
CA ALA A 287 4.78 -5.77 24.93
C ALA A 287 4.97 -5.58 23.42
N VAL A 288 6.07 -4.94 22.99
CA VAL A 288 6.44 -4.77 21.58
C VAL A 288 6.78 -6.12 20.96
N LEU A 289 7.57 -6.96 21.65
CA LEU A 289 7.94 -8.29 21.15
C LEU A 289 6.72 -9.22 21.06
N ASP A 290 5.80 -9.14 22.03
CA ASP A 290 4.54 -9.90 21.98
C ASP A 290 3.63 -9.43 20.83
N ALA A 291 3.55 -8.13 20.60
CA ALA A 291 2.83 -7.56 19.45
C ALA A 291 3.40 -8.02 18.12
N LEU A 292 4.73 -8.07 17.95
CA LEU A 292 5.39 -8.63 16.76
C LEU A 292 5.03 -10.10 16.54
N LYS A 293 5.01 -10.90 17.62
CA LYS A 293 4.71 -12.33 17.55
C LYS A 293 3.28 -12.59 17.08
N ASN A 294 2.32 -11.83 17.58
CA ASN A 294 0.89 -12.08 17.42
C ASN A 294 0.24 -11.28 16.28
N PHE A 295 0.97 -10.34 15.68
CA PHE A 295 0.43 -9.54 14.58
C PHE A 295 0.06 -10.42 13.38
N ALA A 296 -1.20 -10.34 12.97
CA ALA A 296 -1.70 -10.93 11.73
C ALA A 296 -2.16 -9.80 10.79
N PRO A 297 -1.79 -9.86 9.49
CA PRO A 297 -2.22 -8.86 8.52
C PRO A 297 -3.73 -8.95 8.30
N ASP A 298 -4.31 -7.87 7.77
CA ASP A 298 -5.70 -7.85 7.32
C ASP A 298 -5.94 -8.92 6.24
N HIS A 299 -7.21 -9.28 6.05
CA HIS A 299 -7.64 -10.27 5.06
C HIS A 299 -7.11 -9.97 3.64
N HIS A 300 -7.03 -11.00 2.80
CA HIS A 300 -6.63 -10.93 1.38
C HIS A 300 -5.12 -10.66 1.13
N ARG A 301 -4.25 -10.97 2.11
CA ARG A 301 -2.79 -10.85 1.99
C ARG A 301 -2.13 -12.18 2.33
N ALA A 302 -1.86 -13.01 1.32
CA ALA A 302 -1.29 -14.35 1.49
C ALA A 302 -1.99 -15.14 2.61
N GLU A 303 -3.30 -14.93 2.77
CA GLU A 303 -4.12 -15.49 3.84
C GLU A 303 -4.48 -16.94 3.53
N CYS A 304 -3.87 -17.88 4.25
CA CYS A 304 -4.33 -19.27 4.22
C CYS A 304 -5.63 -19.38 5.04
N PHE A 305 -6.78 -19.22 4.39
CA PHE A 305 -8.09 -19.16 5.06
C PHE A 305 -8.75 -20.54 5.22
N LEU A 306 -8.26 -21.55 4.52
CA LEU A 306 -8.74 -22.91 4.62
C LEU A 306 -7.61 -23.93 4.32
N GLU A 307 -7.53 -24.95 5.15
CA GLU A 307 -6.78 -26.17 4.87
C GLU A 307 -7.72 -27.37 4.97
N LYS A 308 -7.89 -28.11 3.88
CA LYS A 308 -8.79 -29.27 3.80
C LYS A 308 -8.23 -30.34 2.90
N ASN A 309 -8.28 -31.60 3.34
CA ASN A 309 -7.77 -32.78 2.61
C ASN A 309 -6.29 -32.64 2.19
N GLY A 310 -5.47 -31.96 2.99
CA GLY A 310 -4.07 -31.72 2.68
C GLY A 310 -3.83 -30.66 1.59
N ILE A 311 -4.84 -29.89 1.21
CA ILE A 311 -4.77 -28.77 0.26
C ILE A 311 -4.91 -27.47 1.02
N ARG A 312 -4.02 -26.50 0.75
CA ARG A 312 -4.10 -25.16 1.31
C ARG A 312 -4.73 -24.20 0.31
N TYR A 313 -5.70 -23.42 0.76
CA TYR A 313 -6.38 -22.39 -0.03
C TYR A 313 -5.97 -21.03 0.47
N VAL A 314 -5.33 -20.24 -0.41
CA VAL A 314 -4.66 -18.99 -0.05
C VAL A 314 -5.25 -17.83 -0.84
N ASP A 315 -5.73 -16.84 -0.13
CA ASP A 315 -6.24 -15.59 -0.67
C ASP A 315 -5.18 -14.48 -0.57
N ASP A 316 -4.63 -14.12 -1.71
CA ASP A 316 -3.71 -13.00 -1.89
C ASP A 316 -4.24 -12.03 -2.95
N SER A 317 -5.54 -11.77 -2.90
CA SER A 317 -6.22 -10.89 -3.85
C SER A 317 -5.64 -9.47 -3.91
N LYS A 318 -4.93 -9.04 -2.86
CA LYS A 318 -4.22 -7.75 -2.79
C LYS A 318 -2.95 -7.71 -3.62
N ALA A 319 -2.39 -8.83 -4.07
CA ALA A 319 -1.25 -8.88 -4.99
C ALA A 319 -1.65 -8.36 -6.39
N THR A 320 -1.55 -7.06 -6.58
CA THR A 320 -1.98 -6.36 -7.81
C THR A 320 -0.82 -6.00 -8.74
N ASN A 321 0.35 -6.60 -8.54
CA ASN A 321 1.52 -6.49 -9.41
C ASN A 321 2.37 -7.77 -9.36
N PRO A 322 3.25 -8.03 -10.36
CA PRO A 322 4.09 -9.23 -10.43
C PRO A 322 5.01 -9.42 -9.22
N HIS A 323 5.59 -8.34 -8.68
CA HIS A 323 6.47 -8.40 -7.52
C HIS A 323 5.78 -8.98 -6.27
N ALA A 324 4.50 -8.63 -6.04
CA ALA A 324 3.74 -9.19 -4.93
C ALA A 324 3.48 -10.69 -5.12
N VAL A 325 3.19 -11.12 -6.36
CA VAL A 325 3.03 -12.54 -6.70
C VAL A 325 4.32 -13.32 -6.44
N ASN A 326 5.49 -12.77 -6.83
CA ASN A 326 6.78 -13.41 -6.58
C ASN A 326 7.01 -13.68 -5.09
N ALA A 327 6.64 -12.74 -4.22
CA ALA A 327 6.72 -12.93 -2.78
C ALA A 327 5.81 -14.07 -2.28
N ALA A 328 4.59 -14.17 -2.80
CA ALA A 328 3.66 -15.25 -2.48
C ALA A 328 4.17 -16.62 -2.99
N LEU A 329 4.71 -16.68 -4.22
CA LEU A 329 5.29 -17.90 -4.77
C LEU A 329 6.47 -18.41 -3.92
N GLU A 330 7.34 -17.52 -3.46
CA GLU A 330 8.44 -17.90 -2.56
C GLU A 330 7.93 -18.41 -1.21
N MET A 331 6.89 -17.78 -0.65
CA MET A 331 6.29 -18.14 0.63
C MET A 331 5.66 -19.54 0.63
N PHE A 332 5.00 -19.92 -0.46
CA PHE A 332 4.22 -21.15 -0.56
C PHE A 332 4.91 -22.28 -1.33
N ARG A 333 6.14 -22.08 -1.81
CA ARG A 333 6.90 -23.12 -2.48
C ARG A 333 7.10 -24.33 -1.58
N SER A 334 7.10 -25.51 -2.17
CA SER A 334 7.41 -26.76 -1.45
C SER A 334 8.89 -26.82 -1.07
N ALA A 335 9.17 -27.28 0.15
CA ALA A 335 10.55 -27.43 0.64
C ALA A 335 11.34 -28.53 -0.11
N ASP A 336 10.65 -29.52 -0.71
CA ASP A 336 11.24 -30.61 -1.49
C ASP A 336 11.42 -30.25 -2.99
N GLY A 337 11.13 -29.01 -3.38
CA GLY A 337 11.29 -28.50 -4.74
C GLY A 337 10.22 -28.97 -5.74
N LYS A 338 9.18 -29.67 -5.27
CA LYS A 338 8.06 -30.07 -6.14
C LYS A 338 7.20 -28.89 -6.57
N LYS A 339 6.63 -29.00 -7.77
CA LYS A 339 5.59 -28.08 -8.24
C LYS A 339 4.30 -28.37 -7.50
N ASN A 340 3.88 -27.44 -6.64
CA ASN A 340 2.73 -27.61 -5.76
C ASN A 340 1.74 -26.45 -5.82
N ILE A 341 1.99 -25.40 -6.61
CA ILE A 341 1.13 -24.21 -6.64
C ILE A 341 0.25 -24.23 -7.88
N LEU A 342 -1.06 -24.19 -7.69
CA LEU A 342 -2.06 -23.85 -8.68
C LEU A 342 -2.31 -22.35 -8.54
N LEU A 343 -1.90 -21.55 -9.55
CA LEU A 343 -1.86 -20.09 -9.48
C LEU A 343 -2.94 -19.48 -10.36
N LEU A 344 -3.75 -18.56 -9.82
CA LEU A 344 -4.65 -17.71 -10.61
C LEU A 344 -3.97 -16.38 -10.92
N LEU A 345 -3.83 -16.07 -12.22
CA LEU A 345 -3.35 -14.79 -12.75
C LEU A 345 -4.39 -14.14 -13.64
N GLY A 346 -4.43 -12.80 -13.60
CA GLY A 346 -5.23 -11.96 -14.49
C GLY A 346 -6.20 -11.03 -13.78
N GLY A 347 -6.86 -10.20 -14.57
CA GLY A 347 -7.71 -9.09 -14.16
C GLY A 347 -7.44 -7.86 -15.03
N LEU A 348 -7.62 -6.64 -14.51
CA LEU A 348 -7.37 -5.39 -15.21
C LEU A 348 -5.88 -5.05 -15.24
N ASP A 349 -5.30 -4.93 -16.42
CA ASP A 349 -3.89 -4.56 -16.63
C ASP A 349 -3.62 -3.07 -16.31
N LYS A 350 -2.41 -2.81 -15.86
CA LYS A 350 -1.84 -1.47 -15.64
C LYS A 350 -0.47 -1.36 -16.31
N ASP A 351 -0.34 -1.90 -17.50
CA ASP A 351 0.91 -1.99 -18.26
C ASP A 351 2.04 -2.75 -17.54
N MET A 352 1.67 -3.83 -16.83
CA MET A 352 2.62 -4.68 -16.13
C MET A 352 3.48 -5.52 -17.07
N ASP A 353 4.75 -5.72 -16.72
CA ASP A 353 5.61 -6.72 -17.34
C ASP A 353 5.50 -8.06 -16.62
N PHE A 354 4.69 -8.95 -17.15
CA PHE A 354 4.49 -10.30 -16.58
C PHE A 354 5.71 -11.23 -16.71
N LYS A 355 6.72 -10.87 -17.53
CA LYS A 355 7.96 -11.64 -17.64
C LYS A 355 8.77 -11.63 -16.35
N GLU A 356 8.54 -10.66 -15.46
CA GLU A 356 9.11 -10.62 -14.11
C GLU A 356 8.73 -11.85 -13.26
N LEU A 357 7.67 -12.58 -13.61
CA LEU A 357 7.26 -13.81 -12.93
C LEU A 357 8.13 -15.02 -13.32
N ILE A 358 8.73 -15.04 -14.52
CA ILE A 358 9.41 -16.21 -15.10
C ILE A 358 10.43 -16.84 -14.13
N PRO A 359 11.35 -16.11 -13.47
CA PRO A 359 12.33 -16.69 -12.57
C PRO A 359 11.73 -17.38 -11.34
N HIS A 360 10.46 -17.09 -11.02
CA HIS A 360 9.78 -17.55 -9.79
C HIS A 360 8.78 -18.68 -10.03
N LEU A 361 8.56 -19.11 -11.29
CA LEU A 361 7.56 -20.12 -11.64
C LEU A 361 7.99 -21.57 -11.32
N ALA A 362 9.19 -21.81 -10.76
CA ALA A 362 9.71 -23.15 -10.51
C ALA A 362 8.77 -24.05 -9.65
N SER A 363 8.03 -23.44 -8.70
CA SER A 363 7.08 -24.13 -7.83
C SER A 363 5.66 -24.20 -8.39
N VAL A 364 5.39 -23.53 -9.52
CA VAL A 364 4.06 -23.45 -10.12
C VAL A 364 3.79 -24.73 -10.92
N LYS A 365 2.71 -25.42 -10.57
CA LYS A 365 2.22 -26.62 -11.23
C LYS A 365 1.41 -26.27 -12.48
N LYS A 366 0.51 -25.30 -12.34
CA LYS A 366 -0.33 -24.80 -13.43
C LYS A 366 -0.82 -23.37 -13.14
N ILE A 367 -0.96 -22.57 -14.18
CA ILE A 367 -1.53 -21.24 -14.12
C ILE A 367 -2.93 -21.26 -14.73
N PHE A 368 -3.89 -20.66 -14.03
CA PHE A 368 -5.25 -20.45 -14.50
C PHE A 368 -5.42 -18.97 -14.80
N LEU A 369 -5.78 -18.66 -16.06
CA LEU A 369 -5.87 -17.30 -16.58
C LEU A 369 -7.32 -16.82 -16.62
N ALA A 370 -7.58 -15.64 -16.08
CA ALA A 370 -8.91 -15.03 -16.06
C ALA A 370 -8.84 -13.51 -16.29
N GLY A 371 -9.99 -12.90 -16.57
CA GLY A 371 -10.12 -11.45 -16.70
C GLY A 371 -9.56 -10.86 -17.99
N GLU A 372 -9.49 -9.54 -18.06
CA GLU A 372 -9.20 -8.79 -19.27
C GLU A 372 -7.80 -9.06 -19.84
N CYS A 373 -6.76 -9.07 -19.00
CA CYS A 373 -5.37 -9.18 -19.47
C CYS A 373 -4.90 -10.64 -19.70
N ARG A 374 -5.74 -11.66 -19.58
CA ARG A 374 -5.36 -13.08 -19.67
C ARG A 374 -4.54 -13.43 -20.90
N GLN A 375 -4.83 -12.84 -22.08
CA GLN A 375 -4.08 -13.06 -23.31
C GLN A 375 -2.66 -12.46 -23.27
N LYS A 376 -2.51 -11.28 -22.64
CA LYS A 376 -1.19 -10.64 -22.42
C LYS A 376 -0.33 -11.50 -21.50
N VAL A 377 -0.92 -12.02 -20.40
CA VAL A 377 -0.24 -12.94 -19.47
C VAL A 377 0.18 -14.22 -20.20
N ALA A 378 -0.74 -14.83 -20.95
CA ALA A 378 -0.46 -16.05 -21.74
C ALA A 378 0.72 -15.84 -22.72
N ALA A 379 0.74 -14.73 -23.43
CA ALA A 379 1.82 -14.40 -24.36
C ALA A 379 3.16 -14.17 -23.65
N ALA A 380 3.15 -13.48 -22.50
CA ALA A 380 4.35 -13.17 -21.73
C ALA A 380 5.02 -14.42 -21.12
N LEU A 381 4.22 -15.42 -20.70
CA LEU A 381 4.66 -16.63 -20.01
C LEU A 381 4.65 -17.88 -20.91
N ALA A 382 4.49 -17.71 -22.23
CA ALA A 382 4.44 -18.81 -23.18
C ALA A 382 5.67 -19.74 -23.06
N GLY A 383 5.42 -21.05 -22.90
CA GLY A 383 6.47 -22.08 -22.76
C GLY A 383 7.15 -22.15 -21.39
N CYS A 384 6.79 -21.30 -20.43
CA CYS A 384 7.41 -21.28 -19.09
C CYS A 384 6.71 -22.21 -18.09
N CYS A 385 5.39 -22.40 -18.22
CA CYS A 385 4.56 -23.21 -17.33
C CYS A 385 3.32 -23.69 -18.09
N ASP A 386 2.67 -24.75 -17.56
CA ASP A 386 1.34 -25.17 -18.02
C ASP A 386 0.31 -24.07 -17.69
N MET A 387 -0.51 -23.69 -18.68
CA MET A 387 -1.47 -22.60 -18.54
C MET A 387 -2.83 -22.98 -19.16
N GLU A 388 -3.90 -22.55 -18.51
CA GLU A 388 -5.26 -22.71 -19.02
C GLU A 388 -6.01 -21.36 -19.03
N ASP A 389 -6.52 -20.98 -20.20
CA ASP A 389 -7.43 -19.83 -20.34
C ASP A 389 -8.84 -20.23 -19.87
N CYS A 390 -9.27 -19.69 -18.77
CA CYS A 390 -10.58 -19.97 -18.17
C CYS A 390 -11.65 -18.93 -18.51
N GLY A 391 -11.24 -17.84 -19.16
CA GLY A 391 -12.13 -16.73 -19.50
C GLY A 391 -12.43 -15.82 -18.34
N ASP A 392 -13.26 -16.29 -17.38
CA ASP A 392 -13.70 -15.53 -16.21
C ASP A 392 -13.12 -16.07 -14.89
N PHE A 393 -13.18 -15.22 -13.87
CA PHE A 393 -12.62 -15.50 -12.54
C PHE A 393 -13.27 -16.71 -11.87
N ARG A 394 -14.61 -16.82 -11.91
CA ARG A 394 -15.35 -17.89 -11.22
C ARG A 394 -15.06 -19.27 -11.82
N SER A 395 -14.96 -19.34 -13.16
CA SER A 395 -14.57 -20.54 -13.89
C SER A 395 -13.15 -20.98 -13.54
N ALA A 396 -12.20 -20.03 -13.44
CA ALA A 396 -10.83 -20.32 -13.04
C ALA A 396 -10.76 -20.93 -11.64
N VAL A 397 -11.40 -20.32 -10.64
CA VAL A 397 -11.40 -20.81 -9.26
C VAL A 397 -11.99 -22.22 -9.16
N ARG A 398 -13.11 -22.51 -9.83
CA ARG A 398 -13.74 -23.84 -9.84
C ARG A 398 -12.82 -24.90 -10.43
N LYS A 399 -12.13 -24.59 -11.54
CA LYS A 399 -11.15 -25.49 -12.16
C LYS A 399 -9.95 -25.75 -11.24
N MET A 400 -9.41 -24.72 -10.63
CA MET A 400 -8.31 -24.86 -9.65
C MET A 400 -8.70 -25.81 -8.51
N CYS A 401 -9.89 -25.65 -7.94
CA CYS A 401 -10.38 -26.53 -6.89
C CYS A 401 -10.56 -27.97 -7.38
N ALA A 402 -11.08 -28.16 -8.58
CA ALA A 402 -11.32 -29.50 -9.16
C ALA A 402 -10.01 -30.25 -9.49
N GLU A 403 -8.93 -29.55 -9.87
CA GLU A 403 -7.66 -30.13 -10.23
C GLU A 403 -6.66 -30.24 -9.06
N SER A 404 -6.99 -29.65 -7.91
CA SER A 404 -6.10 -29.67 -6.74
C SER A 404 -6.01 -31.04 -6.09
N MET A 405 -4.80 -31.40 -5.62
CA MET A 405 -4.48 -32.67 -4.97
C MET A 405 -3.86 -32.44 -3.59
N PRO A 406 -3.87 -33.45 -2.69
CA PRO A 406 -3.17 -33.34 -1.41
C PRO A 406 -1.71 -32.91 -1.58
N GLY A 407 -1.30 -31.88 -0.84
CA GLY A 407 0.01 -31.23 -0.94
C GLY A 407 0.03 -29.98 -1.80
N ASP A 408 -1.04 -29.73 -2.59
CA ASP A 408 -1.13 -28.52 -3.41
C ASP A 408 -1.54 -27.26 -2.61
N VAL A 409 -1.19 -26.12 -3.17
CA VAL A 409 -1.62 -24.78 -2.74
C VAL A 409 -2.47 -24.16 -3.86
N VAL A 410 -3.73 -23.92 -3.60
CA VAL A 410 -4.62 -23.16 -4.49
C VAL A 410 -4.46 -21.70 -4.14
N LEU A 411 -3.74 -20.94 -4.98
CA LEU A 411 -3.29 -19.58 -4.70
C LEU A 411 -3.99 -18.56 -5.62
N LEU A 412 -4.81 -17.70 -5.05
CA LEU A 412 -5.25 -16.47 -5.70
C LEU A 412 -4.18 -15.40 -5.48
N SER A 413 -3.33 -15.10 -6.46
CA SER A 413 -2.37 -14.00 -6.43
C SER A 413 -2.27 -13.41 -7.85
N PRO A 414 -3.18 -12.50 -8.21
CA PRO A 414 -3.58 -12.25 -9.61
C PRO A 414 -2.63 -11.38 -10.41
N ALA A 415 -1.65 -10.71 -9.83
CA ALA A 415 -0.72 -9.75 -10.43
C ALA A 415 -1.35 -8.44 -10.97
N THR A 416 -2.67 -8.28 -10.89
CA THR A 416 -3.42 -7.20 -11.55
C THR A 416 -4.52 -6.62 -10.66
N ALA A 417 -5.00 -5.44 -11.03
CA ALA A 417 -6.19 -4.87 -10.44
C ALA A 417 -7.42 -5.75 -10.70
N SER A 418 -8.50 -5.55 -9.94
CA SER A 418 -9.71 -6.37 -9.97
C SER A 418 -10.90 -5.70 -10.66
N MET A 419 -10.73 -4.48 -11.15
CA MET A 419 -11.85 -3.60 -11.54
C MET A 419 -12.45 -3.92 -12.92
N ASP A 420 -11.99 -4.98 -13.58
CA ASP A 420 -12.63 -5.57 -14.76
C ASP A 420 -13.87 -6.40 -14.39
N GLU A 421 -13.81 -7.21 -13.32
CA GLU A 421 -14.92 -8.07 -12.89
C GLU A 421 -15.48 -7.72 -11.48
N PHE A 422 -14.76 -6.92 -10.67
CA PHE A 422 -15.10 -6.61 -9.28
C PHE A 422 -14.93 -5.13 -8.95
N LYS A 423 -15.65 -4.62 -7.96
CA LYS A 423 -15.49 -3.22 -7.49
C LYS A 423 -14.10 -2.96 -6.89
N ASN A 424 -13.50 -3.96 -6.25
CA ASN A 424 -12.20 -3.87 -5.60
C ASN A 424 -11.65 -5.27 -5.28
N TYR A 425 -10.38 -5.32 -4.83
CA TYR A 425 -9.71 -6.58 -4.47
C TYR A 425 -10.37 -7.34 -3.32
N LYS A 426 -11.07 -6.66 -2.40
CA LYS A 426 -11.77 -7.31 -1.28
C LYS A 426 -12.94 -8.14 -1.79
N GLU A 427 -13.72 -7.60 -2.72
CA GLU A 427 -14.82 -8.32 -3.35
C GLU A 427 -14.31 -9.55 -4.12
N ARG A 428 -13.20 -9.40 -4.88
CA ARG A 428 -12.54 -10.52 -5.56
C ARG A 428 -12.09 -11.62 -4.59
N GLY A 429 -11.43 -11.26 -3.49
CA GLY A 429 -10.99 -12.21 -2.48
C GLY A 429 -12.14 -12.89 -1.74
N ASN A 430 -13.21 -12.16 -1.41
CA ASN A 430 -14.41 -12.75 -0.82
C ASN A 430 -15.07 -13.74 -1.76
N CYS A 431 -15.22 -13.40 -3.04
CA CYS A 431 -15.74 -14.30 -4.06
C CYS A 431 -14.90 -15.59 -4.19
N PHE A 432 -13.55 -15.48 -4.12
CA PHE A 432 -12.66 -16.63 -4.08
C PHE A 432 -12.98 -17.54 -2.90
N LYS A 433 -13.04 -16.98 -1.69
CA LYS A 433 -13.34 -17.74 -0.46
C LYS A 433 -14.72 -18.43 -0.52
N GLU A 434 -15.72 -17.75 -1.06
CA GLU A 434 -17.08 -18.32 -1.22
C GLU A 434 -17.06 -19.52 -2.16
N ILE A 435 -16.45 -19.41 -3.35
CA ILE A 435 -16.38 -20.51 -4.32
C ILE A 435 -15.60 -21.70 -3.75
N VAL A 436 -14.46 -21.45 -3.10
CA VAL A 436 -13.68 -22.51 -2.46
C VAL A 436 -14.49 -23.24 -1.40
N ARG A 437 -15.23 -22.53 -0.53
CA ARG A 437 -16.08 -23.16 0.47
C ARG A 437 -17.21 -23.97 -0.17
N GLU A 438 -17.84 -23.45 -1.20
CA GLU A 438 -18.87 -24.18 -1.99
C GLU A 438 -18.28 -25.49 -2.55
N MET A 439 -17.12 -25.42 -3.22
CA MET A 439 -16.49 -26.56 -3.87
C MET A 439 -15.94 -27.61 -2.89
N THR A 440 -15.54 -27.19 -1.71
CA THR A 440 -14.98 -28.07 -0.68
C THR A 440 -15.99 -28.55 0.35
N GLY A 441 -17.17 -27.95 0.41
CA GLY A 441 -18.18 -28.23 1.44
C GLY A 441 -17.71 -27.79 2.84
N ALA A 442 -17.03 -26.63 2.94
CA ALA A 442 -16.43 -26.12 4.19
C ALA A 442 -17.25 -24.93 4.75
#